data_64b102d6291d6d2bb6af7134e55d9eca
#
_entry.id   64b102d6291d6d2bb6af7134e55d9eca
#
_cell.length_a   1.000
_cell.length_b   1.000
_cell.length_c   1.000
_cell.angle_alpha   90.00
_cell.angle_beta   90.00
_cell.angle_gamma   90.00
#
_symmetry.space_group_name_H-M   'P 1'
#
loop_
_entity.id
_entity.type
_entity.pdbx_description
1 polymer ?
#
loop_
_entity_poly.entity_id
_entity_poly.type
_entity_poly.pdbx_seq_one_letter_code
_entity_poly.pdbx_strand_id
1 'polypeptide(L)'
;MNEFDSLPYRPCAGIMLVNNDGKVFVGQRLDSTVEAWQMPQGGIDPGEEPEQAAYRELGEETGIAASLVEVIARSKHEHLYDLPPELMGRIWGGKYRGQRQMWFLMRFMGTDKDIDIETDHQEFKSWRWADPDSLEGLIVPFKRRLYRAVVEEFRPLI
;
A
#
# COMPACT_ATOMS: atom_id res chain seq x y z
N MET A 1 -16.67 -25.98 -3.14
CA MET A 1 -16.50 -24.58 -3.57
C MET A 1 -16.98 -23.66 -2.46
N ASN A 2 -16.15 -22.69 -2.09
CA ASN A 2 -16.50 -21.71 -1.06
C ASN A 2 -17.49 -20.69 -1.66
N GLU A 3 -18.49 -20.27 -0.88
CA GLU A 3 -19.47 -19.27 -1.33
C GLU A 3 -18.83 -17.94 -1.68
N PHE A 4 -17.61 -17.64 -1.15
CA PHE A 4 -16.90 -16.40 -1.41
C PHE A 4 -16.05 -16.42 -2.70
N ASP A 5 -15.90 -17.59 -3.35
CA ASP A 5 -15.07 -17.70 -4.55
C ASP A 5 -15.59 -16.92 -5.74
N SER A 6 -16.89 -16.59 -5.73
CA SER A 6 -17.51 -15.80 -6.78
C SER A 6 -17.39 -14.28 -6.56
N LEU A 7 -16.92 -13.84 -5.38
CA LEU A 7 -16.79 -12.42 -5.09
C LEU A 7 -15.63 -11.81 -5.90
N PRO A 8 -15.78 -10.54 -6.32
CA PRO A 8 -14.72 -9.85 -7.02
C PRO A 8 -13.59 -9.44 -6.09
N TYR A 9 -12.44 -9.09 -6.68
CA TYR A 9 -11.36 -8.42 -5.97
C TYR A 9 -11.59 -6.92 -5.99
N ARG A 10 -11.25 -6.24 -4.89
CA ARG A 10 -11.32 -4.79 -4.80
C ARG A 10 -10.12 -4.18 -5.51
N PRO A 11 -10.32 -3.31 -6.53
CA PRO A 11 -9.18 -2.70 -7.23
C PRO A 11 -8.52 -1.64 -6.34
N CYS A 12 -7.20 -1.73 -6.20
CA CYS A 12 -6.42 -0.85 -5.33
C CYS A 12 -5.10 -0.46 -5.97
N ALA A 13 -4.52 0.62 -5.48
CA ALA A 13 -3.18 1.06 -5.83
C ALA A 13 -2.32 1.05 -4.57
N GLY A 14 -1.07 0.58 -4.70
CA GLY A 14 -0.10 0.60 -3.61
C GLY A 14 1.13 1.40 -4.00
N ILE A 15 1.81 1.97 -3.02
CA ILE A 15 2.96 2.83 -3.24
C ILE A 15 4.17 2.33 -2.44
N MET A 16 5.26 2.03 -3.14
CA MET A 16 6.56 1.87 -2.52
C MET A 16 7.29 3.19 -2.67
N LEU A 17 7.27 4.00 -1.62
CA LEU A 17 7.89 5.32 -1.61
C LEU A 17 9.30 5.21 -1.04
N VAL A 18 10.30 5.59 -1.82
CA VAL A 18 11.71 5.40 -1.49
C VAL A 18 12.39 6.76 -1.35
N ASN A 19 13.14 6.95 -0.26
CA ASN A 19 13.93 8.16 -0.05
C ASN A 19 15.34 8.02 -0.65
N ASN A 20 16.16 9.06 -0.47
CA ASN A 20 17.53 9.09 -1.02
C ASN A 20 18.46 8.03 -0.43
N ASP A 21 18.12 7.48 0.73
CA ASP A 21 18.92 6.43 1.39
C ASP A 21 18.47 5.03 0.99
N GLY A 22 17.53 4.92 0.03
CA GLY A 22 17.00 3.64 -0.40
C GLY A 22 16.06 2.99 0.60
N LYS A 23 15.53 3.77 1.55
CA LYS A 23 14.58 3.28 2.55
C LYS A 23 13.15 3.55 2.10
N VAL A 24 12.23 2.73 2.60
CA VAL A 24 10.84 2.72 2.19
C VAL A 24 9.94 3.24 3.31
N PHE A 25 8.97 4.07 2.96
CA PHE A 25 7.97 4.57 3.90
C PHE A 25 7.05 3.43 4.33
N VAL A 26 6.90 3.27 5.65
CA VAL A 26 5.89 2.38 6.22
C VAL A 26 5.18 3.08 7.37
N GLY A 27 3.90 2.76 7.54
CA GLY A 27 3.08 3.31 8.62
C GLY A 27 2.38 2.22 9.41
N GLN A 28 2.10 2.52 10.66
CA GLN A 28 1.23 1.68 11.50
C GLN A 28 -0.20 2.20 11.41
N ARG A 29 -1.13 1.31 11.16
CA ARG A 29 -2.54 1.69 11.03
C ARG A 29 -3.09 2.24 12.34
N LEU A 30 -3.88 3.31 12.23
CA LEU A 30 -4.53 3.97 13.36
C LEU A 30 -5.47 3.02 14.13
N ASP A 31 -6.16 2.16 13.40
CA ASP A 31 -7.18 1.25 13.94
C ASP A 31 -6.64 -0.14 14.33
N SER A 32 -5.33 -0.36 14.22
CA SER A 32 -4.75 -1.67 14.49
C SER A 32 -4.21 -1.79 15.91
N THR A 33 -4.47 -2.94 16.54
CA THR A 33 -3.88 -3.30 17.83
C THR A 33 -2.64 -4.18 17.64
N VAL A 34 -2.38 -4.62 16.41
CA VAL A 34 -1.24 -5.48 16.06
C VAL A 34 -0.08 -4.58 15.64
N GLU A 35 1.13 -4.92 16.09
CA GLU A 35 2.31 -4.20 15.64
C GLU A 35 2.70 -4.70 14.25
N ALA A 36 2.15 -4.03 13.24
CA ALA A 36 2.46 -4.30 11.84
C ALA A 36 2.69 -2.97 11.13
N TRP A 37 3.58 -3.01 10.14
CA TRP A 37 3.92 -1.83 9.36
C TRP A 37 3.60 -2.09 7.90
N GLN A 38 2.96 -1.14 7.25
CA GLN A 38 2.52 -1.29 5.86
C GLN A 38 2.88 -0.09 5.00
N MET A 39 3.03 -0.35 3.72
CA MET A 39 3.18 0.70 2.72
C MET A 39 1.82 1.33 2.44
N PRO A 40 1.77 2.60 1.98
CA PRO A 40 0.50 3.24 1.63
C PRO A 40 -0.22 2.48 0.51
N GLN A 41 -1.53 2.39 0.63
CA GLN A 41 -2.36 1.79 -0.41
C GLN A 41 -3.83 2.14 -0.17
N GLY A 42 -4.63 2.10 -1.21
CA GLY A 42 -6.05 2.33 -1.09
C GLY A 42 -6.81 2.03 -2.37
N GLY A 43 -8.12 2.14 -2.31
CA GLY A 43 -9.01 1.80 -3.41
C GLY A 43 -8.89 2.76 -4.59
N ILE A 44 -9.08 2.21 -5.79
CA ILE A 44 -9.19 2.98 -7.01
C ILE A 44 -10.68 3.31 -7.21
N ASP A 45 -10.99 4.59 -7.34
CA ASP A 45 -12.39 5.03 -7.52
C ASP A 45 -12.85 4.75 -8.97
N PRO A 46 -14.17 4.58 -9.19
CA PRO A 46 -14.70 4.40 -10.54
C PRO A 46 -14.25 5.55 -11.46
N GLY A 47 -13.70 5.18 -12.62
CA GLY A 47 -13.21 6.15 -13.60
C GLY A 47 -11.83 6.73 -13.32
N GLU A 48 -11.22 6.36 -12.18
CA GLU A 48 -9.89 6.82 -11.81
C GLU A 48 -8.82 5.88 -12.38
N GLU A 49 -7.74 6.44 -12.91
CA GLU A 49 -6.60 5.62 -13.35
C GLU A 49 -5.79 5.16 -12.13
N PRO A 50 -5.16 3.98 -12.18
CA PRO A 50 -4.38 3.50 -11.04
C PRO A 50 -3.30 4.46 -10.55
N GLU A 51 -2.59 5.14 -11.46
CA GLU A 51 -1.55 6.10 -11.06
C GLU A 51 -2.14 7.31 -10.35
N GLN A 52 -3.31 7.79 -10.79
CA GLN A 52 -4.03 8.89 -10.13
C GLN A 52 -4.43 8.48 -8.71
N ALA A 53 -4.94 7.24 -8.56
CA ALA A 53 -5.30 6.71 -7.26
C ALA A 53 -4.09 6.63 -6.34
N ALA A 54 -2.93 6.23 -6.88
CA ALA A 54 -1.71 6.15 -6.11
C ALA A 54 -1.30 7.51 -5.54
N TYR A 55 -1.32 8.56 -6.37
CA TYR A 55 -1.02 9.91 -5.90
C TYR A 55 -2.02 10.39 -4.85
N ARG A 56 -3.29 10.15 -5.10
CA ARG A 56 -4.36 10.55 -4.17
C ARG A 56 -4.22 9.86 -2.82
N GLU A 57 -4.06 8.54 -2.83
CA GLU A 57 -3.91 7.76 -1.60
C GLU A 57 -2.65 8.15 -0.84
N LEU A 58 -1.55 8.37 -1.54
CA LEU A 58 -0.32 8.83 -0.90
C LEU A 58 -0.54 10.17 -0.19
N GLY A 59 -1.20 11.12 -0.85
CA GLY A 59 -1.52 12.42 -0.26
C GLY A 59 -2.46 12.31 0.93
N GLU A 60 -3.50 11.50 0.82
CA GLU A 60 -4.47 11.29 1.90
C GLU A 60 -3.84 10.64 3.13
N GLU A 61 -2.91 9.71 2.94
CA GLU A 61 -2.33 8.94 4.03
C GLU A 61 -1.06 9.59 4.63
N THR A 62 -0.32 10.35 3.85
CA THR A 62 0.99 10.88 4.27
C THR A 62 1.12 12.40 4.20
N GLY A 63 0.16 13.09 3.61
CA GLY A 63 0.23 14.54 3.40
C GLY A 63 1.25 14.97 2.36
N ILE A 64 1.88 14.03 1.64
CA ILE A 64 2.92 14.36 0.66
C ILE A 64 2.28 14.86 -0.64
N ALA A 65 2.71 16.04 -1.09
CA ALA A 65 2.23 16.61 -2.34
C ALA A 65 2.79 15.83 -3.55
N ALA A 66 1.98 15.75 -4.61
CA ALA A 66 2.38 15.06 -5.85
C ALA A 66 3.67 15.64 -6.45
N SER A 67 3.92 16.93 -6.26
CA SER A 67 5.11 17.60 -6.77
C SER A 67 6.41 17.12 -6.11
N LEU A 68 6.31 16.42 -4.97
CA LEU A 68 7.47 15.92 -4.22
C LEU A 68 7.78 14.46 -4.52
N VAL A 69 7.08 13.86 -5.46
CA VAL A 69 7.29 12.44 -5.81
C VAL A 69 7.39 12.28 -7.32
N GLU A 70 8.15 11.26 -7.71
CA GLU A 70 8.34 10.89 -9.11
C GLU A 70 8.11 9.39 -9.25
N VAL A 71 7.25 8.99 -10.18
CA VAL A 71 7.02 7.57 -10.46
C VAL A 71 8.23 7.02 -11.21
N ILE A 72 8.88 6.02 -10.63
CA ILE A 72 10.03 5.34 -11.24
C ILE A 72 9.57 4.16 -12.09
N ALA A 73 8.59 3.40 -11.57
CA ALA A 73 8.09 2.21 -12.24
C ALA A 73 6.71 1.86 -11.72
N ARG A 74 5.95 1.11 -12.54
CA ARG A 74 4.71 0.48 -12.08
C ARG A 74 4.87 -1.02 -12.21
N SER A 75 4.13 -1.78 -11.42
CA SER A 75 4.19 -3.23 -11.47
C SER A 75 3.71 -3.73 -12.84
N LYS A 76 4.34 -4.80 -13.32
CA LYS A 76 4.01 -5.39 -14.63
C LYS A 76 2.63 -6.02 -14.62
N HIS A 77 2.22 -6.50 -13.46
CA HIS A 77 0.94 -7.18 -13.27
C HIS A 77 0.26 -6.64 -12.03
N GLU A 78 -1.05 -6.84 -11.94
CA GLU A 78 -1.77 -6.66 -10.69
C GLU A 78 -1.37 -7.78 -9.73
N HIS A 79 -1.17 -7.43 -8.47
CA HIS A 79 -0.87 -8.39 -7.41
C HIS A 79 -2.15 -8.67 -6.64
N LEU A 80 -2.47 -9.95 -6.50
CA LEU A 80 -3.71 -10.37 -5.85
C LEU A 80 -3.44 -10.95 -4.47
N TYR A 81 -4.34 -10.70 -3.53
CA TYR A 81 -4.39 -11.49 -2.31
C TYR A 81 -5.83 -11.73 -1.92
N ASP A 82 -6.08 -12.87 -1.29
CA ASP A 82 -7.38 -13.22 -0.74
C ASP A 82 -7.41 -12.91 0.76
N LEU A 83 -8.57 -12.47 1.23
CA LEU A 83 -8.78 -12.31 2.66
C LEU A 83 -8.69 -13.66 3.36
N PRO A 84 -8.11 -13.72 4.57
CA PRO A 84 -8.19 -14.95 5.36
C PRO A 84 -9.65 -15.27 5.70
N PRO A 85 -9.98 -16.55 5.93
CA PRO A 85 -11.36 -16.97 6.19
C PRO A 85 -12.07 -16.18 7.29
N GLU A 86 -11.36 -15.79 8.33
CA GLU A 86 -11.92 -15.06 9.47
C GLU A 86 -12.35 -13.63 9.14
N LEU A 87 -11.85 -13.06 8.03
CA LEU A 87 -12.22 -11.72 7.57
C LEU A 87 -13.18 -11.74 6.38
N MET A 88 -13.28 -12.89 5.70
CA MET A 88 -14.13 -13.04 4.52
C MET A 88 -15.58 -12.79 4.89
N GLY A 89 -16.25 -11.93 4.11
CA GLY A 89 -17.64 -11.55 4.35
C GLY A 89 -17.85 -10.52 5.46
N ARG A 90 -16.79 -10.09 6.14
CA ARG A 90 -16.89 -9.19 7.30
C ARG A 90 -16.41 -7.77 7.05
N ILE A 91 -15.39 -7.60 6.22
CA ILE A 91 -14.85 -6.27 5.91
C ILE A 91 -15.31 -5.83 4.53
N TRP A 92 -15.26 -4.53 4.24
CA TRP A 92 -15.72 -3.91 2.99
C TRP A 92 -17.16 -4.28 2.65
N GLY A 93 -18.01 -4.43 3.69
CA GLY A 93 -19.41 -4.80 3.50
C GLY A 93 -19.63 -6.21 2.96
N GLY A 94 -18.62 -7.08 3.04
CA GLY A 94 -18.71 -8.45 2.54
C GLY A 94 -18.71 -8.56 1.02
N LYS A 95 -18.35 -7.48 0.30
CA LYS A 95 -18.46 -7.41 -1.16
C LYS A 95 -17.30 -8.02 -1.93
N TYR A 96 -16.15 -8.20 -1.28
CA TYR A 96 -14.91 -8.59 -1.97
C TYR A 96 -14.26 -9.79 -1.30
N ARG A 97 -13.58 -10.60 -2.11
CA ARG A 97 -12.80 -11.74 -1.60
C ARG A 97 -11.38 -11.34 -1.22
N GLY A 98 -10.92 -10.18 -1.64
CA GLY A 98 -9.57 -9.68 -1.43
C GLY A 98 -9.34 -8.44 -2.26
N GLN A 99 -8.09 -8.17 -2.58
CA GLN A 99 -7.72 -7.01 -3.39
C GLN A 99 -6.88 -7.45 -4.59
N ARG A 100 -7.03 -6.69 -5.70
CA ARG A 100 -6.09 -6.71 -6.81
C ARG A 100 -5.42 -5.35 -6.83
N GLN A 101 -4.09 -5.35 -6.75
CA GLN A 101 -3.32 -4.14 -6.51
C GLN A 101 -2.33 -3.87 -7.64
N MET A 102 -2.38 -2.66 -8.17
CA MET A 102 -1.33 -2.14 -9.04
C MET A 102 -0.36 -1.38 -8.16
N TRP A 103 0.92 -1.70 -8.23
CA TRP A 103 1.94 -1.07 -7.39
C TRP A 103 2.79 -0.08 -8.17
N PHE A 104 3.22 0.97 -7.47
CA PHE A 104 4.04 2.05 -8.03
C PHE A 104 5.26 2.27 -7.16
N LEU A 105 6.43 2.22 -7.78
CA LEU A 105 7.67 2.61 -7.13
C LEU A 105 7.83 4.12 -7.35
N MET A 106 7.89 4.89 -6.26
CA MET A 106 8.01 6.34 -6.32
C MET A 106 9.24 6.81 -5.56
N ARG A 107 9.94 7.79 -6.11
CA ARG A 107 11.05 8.47 -5.46
C ARG A 107 10.53 9.67 -4.69
N PHE A 108 10.89 9.77 -3.43
CA PHE A 108 10.57 10.93 -2.61
C PHE A 108 11.65 11.98 -2.77
N MET A 109 11.25 13.18 -3.19
CA MET A 109 12.16 14.32 -3.43
C MET A 109 12.06 15.39 -2.35
N GLY A 110 11.29 15.14 -1.28
CA GLY A 110 11.14 16.04 -0.17
C GLY A 110 11.99 15.63 1.04
N THR A 111 11.63 16.17 2.18
CA THR A 111 12.25 15.84 3.46
C THR A 111 11.19 15.31 4.42
N ASP A 112 11.63 14.78 5.56
CA ASP A 112 10.69 14.26 6.58
C ASP A 112 9.68 15.31 7.04
N LYS A 113 10.02 16.59 6.95
CA LYS A 113 9.12 17.70 7.30
C LYS A 113 7.91 17.81 6.38
N ASP A 114 8.00 17.23 5.18
CA ASP A 114 6.91 17.24 4.21
C ASP A 114 5.90 16.12 4.47
N ILE A 115 6.16 15.26 5.45
CA ILE A 115 5.30 14.13 5.79
C ILE A 115 4.46 14.49 7.01
N ASP A 116 3.14 14.42 6.85
CA ASP A 116 2.18 14.68 7.93
C ASP A 116 1.06 13.64 7.84
N ILE A 117 1.13 12.63 8.69
CA ILE A 117 0.14 11.54 8.70
C ILE A 117 -1.17 11.95 9.38
N GLU A 118 -1.22 13.11 10.04
CA GLU A 118 -2.45 13.62 10.67
C GLU A 118 -3.28 14.40 9.66
N THR A 119 -3.69 13.73 8.60
CA THR A 119 -4.51 14.30 7.53
C THR A 119 -5.99 14.15 7.84
N ASP A 120 -6.85 14.77 7.02
CA ASP A 120 -8.31 14.62 7.16
C ASP A 120 -8.78 13.17 6.98
N HIS A 121 -7.99 12.36 6.30
CA HIS A 121 -8.25 10.93 6.07
C HIS A 121 -7.22 10.07 6.80
N GLN A 122 -6.91 10.42 8.04
CA GLN A 122 -5.83 9.78 8.78
C GLN A 122 -5.95 8.27 8.80
N GLU A 123 -4.91 7.59 8.31
CA GLU A 123 -4.82 6.14 8.24
C GLU A 123 -3.78 5.59 9.21
N PHE A 124 -2.73 6.35 9.46
CA PHE A 124 -1.59 5.92 10.26
C PHE A 124 -1.48 6.70 11.57
N LYS A 125 -1.08 6.01 12.63
CA LYS A 125 -0.78 6.63 13.94
C LYS A 125 0.71 6.92 14.11
N SER A 126 1.58 6.25 13.33
CA SER A 126 3.02 6.49 13.31
C SER A 126 3.59 6.03 11.97
N TRP A 127 4.78 6.50 11.65
CA TRP A 127 5.46 6.12 10.41
C TRP A 127 6.97 6.08 10.62
N ARG A 128 7.66 5.40 9.73
CA ARG A 128 9.13 5.38 9.71
C ARG A 128 9.64 4.97 8.33
N TRP A 129 10.93 5.17 8.11
CA TRP A 129 11.63 4.62 6.96
C TRP A 129 12.15 3.23 7.33
N ALA A 130 11.98 2.27 6.45
CA ALA A 130 12.37 0.88 6.69
C ALA A 130 13.22 0.36 5.54
N ASP A 131 14.06 -0.61 5.85
CA ASP A 131 14.86 -1.31 4.84
C ASP A 131 13.90 -2.09 3.93
N PRO A 132 14.08 -2.02 2.59
CA PRO A 132 13.22 -2.78 1.67
C PRO A 132 13.17 -4.28 2.00
N ASP A 133 14.27 -4.84 2.45
CA ASP A 133 14.35 -6.26 2.75
C ASP A 133 13.63 -6.64 4.05
N SER A 134 13.22 -5.67 4.85
CA SER A 134 12.49 -5.91 6.10
C SER A 134 10.97 -5.93 5.92
N LEU A 135 10.46 -5.46 4.79
CA LEU A 135 9.02 -5.21 4.60
C LEU A 135 8.16 -6.45 4.76
N GLU A 136 8.62 -7.59 4.24
CA GLU A 136 7.89 -8.85 4.34
C GLU A 136 7.67 -9.25 5.80
N GLY A 137 8.66 -9.01 6.66
CA GLY A 137 8.56 -9.34 8.07
C GLY A 137 7.75 -8.34 8.89
N LEU A 138 7.54 -7.15 8.37
CA LEU A 138 6.82 -6.07 9.07
C LEU A 138 5.32 -6.08 8.85
N ILE A 139 4.88 -6.61 7.70
CA ILE A 139 3.45 -6.62 7.35
C ILE A 139 2.72 -7.78 8.02
N VAL A 140 1.40 -7.66 8.15
CA VAL A 140 0.55 -8.74 8.66
C VAL A 140 0.77 -10.02 7.85
N PRO A 141 0.74 -11.21 8.49
CA PRO A 141 1.14 -12.46 7.83
C PRO A 141 0.43 -12.78 6.52
N PHE A 142 -0.87 -12.48 6.39
CA PHE A 142 -1.60 -12.86 5.18
C PHE A 142 -1.24 -12.00 3.95
N LYS A 143 -0.46 -10.93 4.14
CA LYS A 143 0.03 -10.07 3.04
C LYS A 143 1.51 -10.29 2.73
N ARG A 144 2.19 -11.20 3.42
CA ARG A 144 3.63 -11.40 3.23
C ARG A 144 4.01 -11.81 1.82
N ARG A 145 3.23 -12.72 1.22
CA ARG A 145 3.47 -13.16 -0.16
C ARG A 145 3.38 -12.01 -1.15
N LEU A 146 2.37 -11.16 -0.97
CA LEU A 146 2.19 -9.96 -1.78
C LEU A 146 3.41 -9.04 -1.66
N TYR A 147 3.82 -8.74 -0.44
CA TYR A 147 4.96 -7.84 -0.20
C TYR A 147 6.26 -8.42 -0.76
N ARG A 148 6.46 -9.73 -0.63
CA ARG A 148 7.63 -10.40 -1.22
C ARG A 148 7.67 -10.17 -2.73
N ALA A 149 6.56 -10.35 -3.42
CA ALA A 149 6.48 -10.18 -4.87
C ALA A 149 6.76 -8.73 -5.29
N VAL A 150 6.20 -7.76 -4.56
CA VAL A 150 6.42 -6.34 -4.83
C VAL A 150 7.88 -5.96 -4.63
N VAL A 151 8.48 -6.40 -3.53
CA VAL A 151 9.90 -6.13 -3.24
C VAL A 151 10.80 -6.76 -4.31
N GLU A 152 10.55 -8.00 -4.68
CA GLU A 152 11.34 -8.69 -5.71
C GLU A 152 11.31 -7.93 -7.03
N GLU A 153 10.15 -7.37 -7.39
CA GLU A 153 10.00 -6.63 -8.64
C GLU A 153 10.75 -5.30 -8.61
N PHE A 154 10.65 -4.55 -7.50
CA PHE A 154 11.16 -3.18 -7.43
C PHE A 154 12.56 -3.06 -6.84
N ARG A 155 13.02 -4.05 -6.08
CA ARG A 155 14.34 -3.99 -5.41
C ARG A 155 15.50 -3.64 -6.34
N PRO A 156 15.57 -4.21 -7.57
CA PRO A 156 16.66 -3.87 -8.49
C PRO A 156 16.65 -2.43 -8.99
N LEU A 157 15.54 -1.72 -8.81
CA LEU A 157 15.36 -0.34 -9.29
C LEU A 157 15.60 0.72 -8.22
N ILE A 158 15.84 0.28 -7.01
CA ILE A 158 16.09 1.18 -5.86
C ILE A 158 17.55 1.58 -5.78
#